data_8fc088d9d63099b1bf8f9d20f68917d8
#
_entry.id   8fc088d9d63099b1bf8f9d20f68917d8
#
_cell.length_a   1.000
_cell.length_b   1.000
_cell.length_c   1.000
_cell.angle_alpha   90.00
_cell.angle_beta   90.00
_cell.angle_gamma   90.00
#
_symmetry.space_group_name_H-M   'P 1'
#
loop_
_entity.id
_entity.type
_entity.pdbx_description
1 polymer ?
#
loop_
_entity_poly.entity_id
_entity_poly.type
_entity_poly.pdbx_seq_one_letter_code
_entity_poly.pdbx_strand_id
1 'polypeptide(L)'
;MGVAQASKLSQESDYEIEEDEEYYVTRPHSSVRRYNQPVQRDTLDDVDISKGASGHPRRTHANPYPNSGKLSHGAASSWRQDKRFPLIAIIVGMLLMAALFLMMNTLSSWWQVHQDDVTYGRPRTYQVDAVVGHNDSVTNPSHFIFLNLNRHVVIIELPGGDTTHSRIYNGPTLFGNGQDLTPVTAVFKDVNGDDKIDMIVHIQDQVLVFINDGTQFVPQQPGQQVHI
;
A
#
# COMPACT_ATOMS: atom_id res chain seq x y z
N MET A 1 24.89 71.79 26.86
CA MET A 1 24.97 71.21 25.49
C MET A 1 24.27 69.87 25.48
N GLY A 2 23.10 69.87 24.90
CA GLY A 2 22.16 68.76 25.00
C GLY A 2 22.46 67.60 24.07
N VAL A 3 22.19 66.43 24.56
CA VAL A 3 22.12 65.19 23.73
C VAL A 3 20.70 64.71 23.81
N ALA A 4 20.04 64.72 22.66
CA ALA A 4 18.68 64.26 22.49
C ALA A 4 18.59 62.72 22.59
N GLN A 5 17.70 62.19 23.44
CA GLN A 5 17.27 60.83 23.48
C GLN A 5 16.15 60.65 22.47
N ALA A 6 16.40 59.79 21.51
CA ALA A 6 15.36 59.24 20.63
C ALA A 6 14.86 57.89 21.21
N SER A 7 13.67 57.91 21.77
CA SER A 7 12.92 56.73 22.19
C SER A 7 12.33 56.04 20.96
N LYS A 8 12.74 54.82 20.69
CA LYS A 8 12.14 53.93 19.69
C LYS A 8 11.15 53.04 20.39
N LEU A 9 9.87 53.25 20.15
CA LEU A 9 8.79 52.35 20.50
C LEU A 9 8.96 51.07 19.69
N SER A 10 9.21 49.96 20.37
CA SER A 10 9.07 48.62 19.82
C SER A 10 7.61 48.21 19.92
N GLN A 11 6.98 48.07 18.81
CA GLN A 11 5.66 47.52 18.65
C GLN A 11 5.79 45.99 18.73
N GLU A 12 5.38 45.46 19.87
CA GLU A 12 5.26 44.02 20.14
C GLU A 12 4.02 43.54 19.42
N SER A 13 4.21 42.82 18.35
CA SER A 13 3.13 42.09 17.68
C SER A 13 3.10 40.66 18.23
N ASP A 14 2.12 40.40 19.08
CA ASP A 14 1.73 39.06 19.48
C ASP A 14 1.31 38.27 18.22
N TYR A 15 2.17 37.36 17.81
CA TYR A 15 1.77 36.26 16.93
C TYR A 15 1.55 35.05 17.82
N GLU A 16 0.29 34.74 18.06
CA GLU A 16 -0.11 33.38 18.49
C GLU A 16 0.30 32.44 17.38
N ILE A 17 1.32 31.62 17.66
CA ILE A 17 1.71 30.50 16.83
C ILE A 17 0.75 29.38 17.24
N GLU A 18 -0.28 29.15 16.44
CA GLU A 18 -0.99 27.86 16.47
C GLU A 18 0.04 26.79 16.10
N GLU A 19 0.36 25.94 17.06
CA GLU A 19 1.14 24.73 16.85
C GLU A 19 0.28 23.74 16.06
N ASP A 20 0.22 23.93 14.74
CA ASP A 20 -0.18 22.86 13.83
C ASP A 20 0.91 21.80 13.87
N GLU A 21 0.60 20.65 14.48
CA GLU A 21 1.41 19.45 14.38
C GLU A 21 1.48 19.02 12.90
N GLU A 22 2.37 19.64 12.15
CA GLU A 22 2.61 19.31 10.76
C GLU A 22 3.37 17.99 10.67
N TYR A 23 2.60 16.94 10.49
CA TYR A 23 3.07 15.60 10.20
C TYR A 23 3.81 15.63 8.86
N TYR A 24 5.13 15.71 8.91
CA TYR A 24 5.97 15.66 7.70
C TYR A 24 5.92 14.27 7.07
N VAL A 25 4.91 14.04 6.25
CA VAL A 25 4.88 12.89 5.34
C VAL A 25 5.82 13.20 4.18
N THR A 26 7.09 12.85 4.34
CA THR A 26 8.03 12.89 3.23
C THR A 26 7.61 11.85 2.19
N ARG A 27 7.19 12.31 1.02
CA ARG A 27 6.84 11.43 -0.09
C ARG A 27 8.12 10.80 -0.63
N PRO A 28 8.18 9.47 -0.80
CA PRO A 28 9.33 8.85 -1.41
C PRO A 28 9.47 9.37 -2.86
N HIS A 29 10.61 9.93 -3.17
CA HIS A 29 10.98 10.27 -4.54
C HIS A 29 11.27 8.98 -5.29
N SER A 30 10.23 8.40 -5.87
CA SER A 30 10.38 7.33 -6.84
C SER A 30 10.94 7.91 -8.13
N SER A 31 12.18 7.57 -8.45
CA SER A 31 12.80 7.86 -9.75
C SER A 31 12.29 6.95 -10.88
N VAL A 32 11.13 6.34 -10.71
CA VAL A 32 10.50 5.53 -11.74
C VAL A 32 9.89 6.46 -12.80
N ARG A 33 10.49 6.47 -13.98
CA ARG A 33 9.93 7.07 -15.20
C ARG A 33 8.50 6.57 -15.37
N ARG A 34 7.53 7.49 -15.28
CA ARG A 34 6.15 7.21 -15.64
C ARG A 34 6.11 6.90 -17.14
N TYR A 35 5.90 5.64 -17.48
CA TYR A 35 5.49 5.25 -18.81
C TYR A 35 4.08 5.80 -19.03
N ASN A 36 3.88 6.54 -20.14
CA ASN A 36 2.61 7.09 -20.55
C ASN A 36 1.57 5.97 -20.66
N GLN A 37 0.57 6.01 -19.78
CA GLN A 37 -0.65 5.25 -19.99
C GLN A 37 -1.43 5.93 -21.13
N PRO A 38 -1.94 5.17 -22.12
CA PRO A 38 -2.80 5.73 -23.13
C PRO A 38 -4.13 6.16 -22.48
N VAL A 39 -4.50 7.40 -22.74
CA VAL A 39 -5.77 7.99 -22.35
C VAL A 39 -6.89 7.20 -23.03
N GLN A 40 -7.67 6.47 -22.25
CA GLN A 40 -8.91 5.85 -22.69
C GLN A 40 -9.91 6.97 -22.91
N ARG A 41 -10.24 7.28 -24.17
CA ARG A 41 -11.31 8.17 -24.55
C ARG A 41 -12.63 7.41 -24.35
N ASP A 42 -13.43 7.87 -23.44
CA ASP A 42 -14.85 7.54 -23.35
C ASP A 42 -15.54 8.14 -24.58
N THR A 43 -15.89 7.30 -25.53
CA THR A 43 -16.81 7.66 -26.60
C THR A 43 -18.23 7.51 -26.08
N LEU A 44 -18.85 8.65 -25.79
CA LEU A 44 -20.28 8.81 -25.71
C LEU A 44 -20.80 8.81 -27.15
N ASP A 45 -21.53 7.80 -27.55
CA ASP A 45 -22.35 7.76 -28.75
C ASP A 45 -23.73 7.25 -28.36
N ASP A 46 -24.60 8.15 -28.37
CA ASP A 46 -25.67 8.48 -29.32
C ASP A 46 -26.94 7.65 -29.12
N VAL A 47 -27.88 8.36 -28.54
CA VAL A 47 -29.32 8.07 -28.49
C VAL A 47 -29.87 8.27 -29.90
N ASP A 48 -30.35 7.21 -30.54
CA ASP A 48 -31.12 7.34 -31.75
C ASP A 48 -32.60 7.00 -31.49
N ILE A 49 -33.42 8.03 -31.63
CA ILE A 49 -34.88 8.00 -31.53
C ILE A 49 -35.41 7.98 -33.00
N SER A 50 -36.05 6.91 -33.38
CA SER A 50 -37.00 6.96 -34.50
C SER A 50 -38.14 5.99 -34.31
N LYS A 51 -39.25 6.48 -33.97
CA LYS A 51 -40.54 6.70 -34.67
C LYS A 51 -40.96 5.60 -35.66
N GLY A 52 -42.13 5.00 -35.37
CA GLY A 52 -43.06 4.97 -36.45
C GLY A 52 -43.92 3.71 -36.62
N ALA A 53 -45.17 3.84 -36.30
CA ALA A 53 -46.35 3.44 -37.06
C ALA A 53 -46.86 1.99 -36.97
N SER A 54 -47.95 1.79 -36.25
CA SER A 54 -49.32 1.54 -36.71
C SER A 54 -49.57 0.31 -37.58
N GLY A 55 -50.43 -0.59 -37.13
CA GLY A 55 -51.05 -1.61 -37.98
C GLY A 55 -52.08 -2.44 -37.18
N HIS A 56 -53.28 -2.11 -37.36
CA HIS A 56 -54.49 -2.64 -36.71
C HIS A 56 -54.88 -4.06 -37.22
N PRO A 57 -55.94 -4.65 -36.70
CA PRO A 57 -56.05 -6.09 -36.42
C PRO A 57 -56.82 -6.83 -37.49
N ARG A 58 -56.61 -8.10 -37.62
CA ARG A 58 -57.50 -8.95 -38.42
C ARG A 58 -58.02 -10.12 -37.58
N ARG A 59 -59.34 -9.97 -37.26
CA ARG A 59 -60.21 -11.07 -36.80
C ARG A 59 -60.32 -12.12 -37.89
N THR A 60 -60.28 -13.38 -37.57
CA THR A 60 -61.08 -14.42 -38.26
C THR A 60 -61.31 -15.64 -37.33
N HIS A 61 -62.53 -15.78 -37.01
CA HIS A 61 -63.41 -16.96 -37.02
C HIS A 61 -63.02 -18.20 -36.21
N ALA A 62 -63.89 -18.39 -35.25
CA ALA A 62 -64.12 -19.64 -34.53
C ALA A 62 -64.56 -20.80 -35.49
N ASN A 63 -64.09 -21.99 -35.19
CA ASN A 63 -64.71 -23.18 -35.69
C ASN A 63 -64.87 -24.20 -34.55
N PRO A 64 -66.12 -24.61 -34.24
CA PRO A 64 -66.39 -25.51 -33.14
C PRO A 64 -66.67 -26.90 -33.64
N TYR A 65 -65.77 -27.84 -33.46
CA TYR A 65 -66.09 -29.27 -33.44
C TYR A 65 -65.15 -30.04 -32.51
N PRO A 66 -65.70 -30.88 -31.62
CA PRO A 66 -64.91 -31.70 -30.73
C PRO A 66 -64.40 -32.94 -31.45
N ASN A 67 -63.13 -33.12 -31.52
CA ASN A 67 -62.56 -34.38 -31.97
C ASN A 67 -62.02 -35.16 -30.79
N SER A 68 -62.76 -36.19 -30.42
CA SER A 68 -62.37 -37.21 -29.46
C SER A 68 -61.23 -38.01 -30.03
N GLY A 69 -60.06 -37.84 -29.55
CA GLY A 69 -58.87 -38.57 -30.00
C GLY A 69 -57.95 -38.94 -28.87
N LYS A 70 -58.10 -40.15 -28.36
CA LYS A 70 -57.13 -41.03 -27.71
C LYS A 70 -56.25 -40.39 -26.62
N LEU A 71 -56.59 -40.70 -25.40
CA LEU A 71 -55.70 -40.74 -24.25
C LEU A 71 -54.50 -41.65 -24.56
N SER A 72 -53.42 -41.08 -25.04
CA SER A 72 -52.14 -41.74 -24.95
C SER A 72 -51.68 -41.59 -23.51
N HIS A 73 -51.66 -42.69 -22.80
CA HIS A 73 -50.95 -42.78 -21.52
C HIS A 73 -49.48 -42.54 -21.81
N GLY A 74 -49.05 -41.28 -21.69
CA GLY A 74 -47.67 -40.92 -21.62
C GLY A 74 -47.06 -41.64 -20.43
N ALA A 75 -46.21 -42.63 -20.73
CA ALA A 75 -45.41 -43.29 -19.73
C ALA A 75 -44.70 -42.21 -18.93
N ALA A 76 -45.14 -42.00 -17.69
CA ALA A 76 -44.38 -41.25 -16.72
C ALA A 76 -43.05 -41.98 -16.59
N SER A 77 -42.03 -41.49 -17.27
CA SER A 77 -40.66 -41.90 -17.03
C SER A 77 -40.37 -41.53 -15.57
N SER A 78 -40.45 -42.52 -14.70
CA SER A 78 -39.98 -42.41 -13.34
C SER A 78 -38.49 -42.16 -13.42
N TRP A 79 -38.09 -40.88 -13.38
CA TRP A 79 -36.74 -40.49 -13.12
C TRP A 79 -36.41 -41.02 -11.72
N ARG A 80 -35.82 -42.24 -11.68
CA ARG A 80 -35.16 -42.71 -10.47
C ARG A 80 -34.05 -41.70 -10.20
N GLN A 81 -34.31 -40.71 -9.35
CA GLN A 81 -33.29 -39.87 -8.77
C GLN A 81 -32.39 -40.77 -7.94
N ASP A 82 -31.32 -41.23 -8.56
CA ASP A 82 -30.25 -41.91 -7.85
C ASP A 82 -29.72 -40.92 -6.82
N LYS A 83 -30.01 -41.18 -5.54
CA LYS A 83 -29.63 -40.37 -4.39
C LYS A 83 -28.10 -40.15 -4.24
N ARG A 84 -27.32 -40.77 -5.12
CA ARG A 84 -25.86 -40.69 -5.20
C ARG A 84 -25.36 -39.44 -5.94
N PHE A 85 -26.16 -38.88 -6.86
CA PHE A 85 -25.80 -37.66 -7.61
C PHE A 85 -25.54 -36.42 -6.71
N PRO A 86 -26.35 -36.10 -5.67
CA PRO A 86 -26.09 -34.95 -4.85
C PRO A 86 -24.80 -35.08 -4.03
N LEU A 87 -24.43 -36.27 -3.57
CA LEU A 87 -23.21 -36.53 -2.84
C LEU A 87 -21.95 -36.27 -3.70
N ILE A 88 -21.97 -36.78 -4.94
CA ILE A 88 -20.87 -36.57 -5.89
C ILE A 88 -20.74 -35.08 -6.23
N ALA A 89 -21.85 -34.40 -6.46
CA ALA A 89 -21.84 -32.94 -6.72
C ALA A 89 -21.29 -32.14 -5.56
N ILE A 90 -21.62 -32.52 -4.32
CA ILE A 90 -21.06 -31.88 -3.11
C ILE A 90 -19.56 -32.12 -3.02
N ILE A 91 -19.08 -33.35 -3.24
CA ILE A 91 -17.65 -33.66 -3.18
C ILE A 91 -16.89 -32.90 -4.26
N VAL A 92 -17.39 -32.85 -5.49
CA VAL A 92 -16.78 -32.08 -6.58
C VAL A 92 -16.78 -30.60 -6.27
N GLY A 93 -17.89 -30.08 -5.73
CA GLY A 93 -17.96 -28.67 -5.28
C GLY A 93 -16.95 -28.33 -4.20
N MET A 94 -16.76 -29.20 -3.21
CA MET A 94 -15.74 -29.02 -2.17
C MET A 94 -14.32 -29.06 -2.72
N LEU A 95 -14.03 -29.98 -3.65
CA LEU A 95 -12.72 -30.05 -4.30
C LEU A 95 -12.42 -28.81 -5.15
N LEU A 96 -13.41 -28.33 -5.89
CA LEU A 96 -13.28 -27.07 -6.65
C LEU A 96 -13.04 -25.87 -5.74
N MET A 97 -13.77 -25.80 -4.63
CA MET A 97 -13.60 -24.73 -3.65
C MET A 97 -12.20 -24.77 -3.01
N ALA A 98 -11.73 -25.97 -2.65
CA ALA A 98 -10.38 -26.15 -2.12
C ALA A 98 -9.30 -25.75 -3.15
N ALA A 99 -9.47 -26.15 -4.42
CA ALA A 99 -8.56 -25.77 -5.49
C ALA A 99 -8.54 -24.27 -5.73
N LEU A 100 -9.71 -23.61 -5.74
CA LEU A 100 -9.82 -22.15 -5.84
C LEU A 100 -9.16 -21.44 -4.67
N PHE A 101 -9.35 -21.95 -3.45
CA PHE A 101 -8.72 -21.38 -2.26
C PHE A 101 -7.19 -21.45 -2.34
N LEU A 102 -6.64 -22.59 -2.72
CA LEU A 102 -5.19 -22.75 -2.92
C LEU A 102 -4.67 -21.85 -4.03
N MET A 103 -5.40 -21.73 -5.13
CA MET A 103 -5.03 -20.84 -6.24
C MET A 103 -5.06 -19.37 -5.82
N MET A 104 -6.08 -18.94 -5.08
CA MET A 104 -6.17 -17.58 -4.55
C MET A 104 -5.01 -17.26 -3.60
N ASN A 105 -4.65 -18.20 -2.73
CA ASN A 105 -3.57 -18.02 -1.77
C ASN A 105 -2.20 -17.88 -2.46
N THR A 106 -1.92 -18.73 -3.46
CA THR A 106 -0.68 -18.65 -4.24
C THR A 106 -0.62 -17.37 -5.08
N LEU A 107 -1.74 -16.96 -5.67
CA LEU A 107 -1.81 -15.73 -6.46
C LEU A 107 -1.61 -14.48 -5.58
N SER A 108 -2.19 -14.47 -4.39
CA SER A 108 -2.03 -13.39 -3.42
C SER A 108 -0.57 -13.22 -2.99
N SER A 109 0.11 -14.33 -2.66
CA SER A 109 1.52 -14.30 -2.29
C SER A 109 2.41 -13.80 -3.42
N TRP A 110 2.16 -14.28 -4.64
CA TRP A 110 2.89 -13.84 -5.83
C TRP A 110 2.67 -12.34 -6.10
N TRP A 111 1.43 -11.86 -5.92
CA TRP A 111 1.09 -10.46 -6.11
C TRP A 111 1.81 -9.55 -5.12
N GLN A 112 1.86 -9.92 -3.83
CA GLN A 112 2.60 -9.17 -2.80
C GLN A 112 4.08 -9.05 -3.15
N VAL A 113 4.73 -10.18 -3.48
CA VAL A 113 6.15 -10.16 -3.88
C VAL A 113 6.38 -9.27 -5.10
N HIS A 114 5.47 -9.32 -6.08
CA HIS A 114 5.58 -8.49 -7.28
C HIS A 114 5.41 -6.99 -6.98
N GLN A 115 4.47 -6.63 -6.11
CA GLN A 115 4.29 -5.24 -5.66
C GLN A 115 5.54 -4.73 -4.93
N ASP A 116 6.08 -5.54 -4.03
CA ASP A 116 7.30 -5.20 -3.32
C ASP A 116 8.51 -5.10 -4.27
N ASP A 117 8.60 -5.95 -5.29
CA ASP A 117 9.67 -5.88 -6.29
C ASP A 117 9.63 -4.58 -7.08
N VAL A 118 8.44 -4.08 -7.38
CA VAL A 118 8.25 -2.79 -8.06
C VAL A 118 8.56 -1.62 -7.15
N THR A 119 8.22 -1.72 -5.86
CA THR A 119 8.36 -0.63 -4.90
C THR A 119 9.78 -0.51 -4.37
N TYR A 120 10.40 -1.62 -3.99
CA TYR A 120 11.69 -1.65 -3.30
C TYR A 120 12.85 -2.19 -4.15
N GLY A 121 12.56 -2.82 -5.28
CA GLY A 121 13.58 -3.44 -6.12
C GLY A 121 14.20 -4.72 -5.53
N ARG A 122 15.30 -5.18 -6.13
CA ARG A 122 16.15 -6.28 -5.63
C ARG A 122 17.62 -5.90 -5.73
N PRO A 123 18.36 -5.81 -4.62
CA PRO A 123 17.95 -6.04 -3.22
C PRO A 123 16.87 -5.03 -2.77
N ARG A 124 16.09 -5.40 -1.73
CA ARG A 124 15.07 -4.51 -1.15
C ARG A 124 15.74 -3.24 -0.64
N THR A 125 15.41 -2.13 -1.27
CA THR A 125 16.00 -0.82 -0.97
C THR A 125 14.89 0.19 -0.70
N TYR A 126 14.97 0.87 0.44
CA TYR A 126 14.10 1.98 0.79
C TYR A 126 14.97 3.22 1.02
N GLN A 127 14.53 4.38 0.53
CA GLN A 127 15.28 5.63 0.65
C GLN A 127 14.35 6.71 1.21
N VAL A 128 14.89 7.54 2.09
CA VAL A 128 14.17 8.64 2.71
C VAL A 128 15.13 9.74 3.12
N ASP A 129 14.67 10.99 3.02
CA ASP A 129 15.36 12.16 3.51
C ASP A 129 14.77 12.57 4.85
N ALA A 130 15.64 12.89 5.84
CA ALA A 130 15.22 13.38 7.14
C ALA A 130 16.23 14.38 7.70
N VAL A 131 15.74 15.33 8.48
CA VAL A 131 16.58 16.25 9.25
C VAL A 131 16.74 15.69 10.65
N VAL A 132 17.94 15.25 11.00
CA VAL A 132 18.22 14.54 12.26
C VAL A 132 19.26 15.23 13.14
N GLY A 133 19.82 16.35 12.68
CA GLY A 133 20.82 17.10 13.42
C GLY A 133 22.26 16.64 13.22
N HIS A 134 22.52 15.80 12.21
CA HIS A 134 23.85 15.30 11.87
C HIS A 134 24.55 16.17 10.80
N ASN A 135 24.67 17.48 11.06
CA ASN A 135 25.21 18.46 10.11
C ASN A 135 24.32 18.65 8.87
N ASP A 136 23.02 18.45 9.05
CA ASP A 136 21.98 18.60 8.03
C ASP A 136 21.07 19.81 8.33
N SER A 137 20.19 20.11 7.41
CA SER A 137 19.21 21.19 7.52
C SER A 137 17.98 20.90 6.66
N VAL A 138 16.92 21.68 6.83
CA VAL A 138 15.69 21.56 6.01
C VAL A 138 15.98 21.72 4.51
N THR A 139 16.97 22.54 4.14
CA THR A 139 17.37 22.74 2.73
C THR A 139 18.34 21.68 2.23
N ASN A 140 19.00 20.98 3.12
CA ASN A 140 19.97 19.93 2.83
C ASN A 140 19.86 18.80 3.87
N PRO A 141 18.79 17.98 3.80
CA PRO A 141 18.55 16.91 4.76
C PRO A 141 19.57 15.78 4.62
N SER A 142 19.70 14.98 5.65
CA SER A 142 20.41 13.70 5.57
C SER A 142 19.64 12.71 4.73
N HIS A 143 20.33 12.01 3.82
CA HIS A 143 19.76 10.99 2.97
C HIS A 143 20.05 9.61 3.55
N PHE A 144 19.00 8.81 3.74
CA PHE A 144 19.08 7.47 4.29
C PHE A 144 18.74 6.41 3.25
N ILE A 145 19.54 5.36 3.20
CA ILE A 145 19.34 4.20 2.32
C ILE A 145 19.27 2.96 3.20
N PHE A 146 18.13 2.31 3.23
CA PHE A 146 17.89 1.05 3.94
C PHE A 146 17.95 -0.10 2.94
N LEU A 147 18.78 -1.08 3.23
CA LEU A 147 19.05 -2.20 2.34
C LEU A 147 18.84 -3.52 3.07
N ASN A 148 18.14 -4.44 2.44
CA ASN A 148 18.21 -5.86 2.81
C ASN A 148 19.13 -6.57 1.81
N LEU A 149 20.39 -6.69 2.16
CA LEU A 149 21.39 -7.31 1.32
C LEU A 149 21.59 -8.77 1.71
N ASN A 150 20.93 -9.68 0.99
CA ASN A 150 21.00 -11.12 1.28
C ASN A 150 20.67 -11.44 2.76
N ARG A 151 19.58 -10.89 3.27
CA ARG A 151 19.11 -11.01 4.67
C ARG A 151 19.95 -10.25 5.70
N HIS A 152 20.95 -9.49 5.30
CA HIS A 152 21.65 -8.55 6.17
C HIS A 152 21.04 -7.16 6.01
N VAL A 153 20.55 -6.61 7.11
CA VAL A 153 20.04 -5.23 7.11
C VAL A 153 21.22 -4.28 7.23
N VAL A 154 21.32 -3.37 6.27
CA VAL A 154 22.35 -2.33 6.22
C VAL A 154 21.66 -0.98 6.03
N ILE A 155 22.04 -0.01 6.83
CA ILE A 155 21.54 1.35 6.75
C ILE A 155 22.71 2.27 6.45
N ILE A 156 22.57 3.09 5.41
CA ILE A 156 23.58 4.06 5.02
C ILE A 156 22.99 5.45 5.23
N GLU A 157 23.68 6.28 5.97
CA GLU A 157 23.38 7.70 6.16
C GLU A 157 24.38 8.55 5.37
N LEU A 158 23.88 9.52 4.63
CA LEU A 158 24.64 10.55 3.96
C LEU A 158 24.28 11.90 4.60
N PRO A 159 24.99 12.36 5.65
CA PRO A 159 24.67 13.58 6.38
C PRO A 159 24.68 14.80 5.48
N GLY A 160 23.55 15.54 5.41
CA GLY A 160 23.42 16.67 4.51
C GLY A 160 23.74 16.37 3.04
N GLY A 161 23.54 15.10 2.60
CA GLY A 161 23.86 14.65 1.25
C GLY A 161 25.36 14.49 0.96
N ASP A 162 26.23 14.66 1.97
CA ASP A 162 27.68 14.52 1.82
C ASP A 162 28.12 13.05 1.87
N THR A 163 28.53 12.52 0.72
CA THR A 163 28.98 11.14 0.59
C THR A 163 30.34 10.88 1.25
N THR A 164 31.14 11.92 1.50
CA THR A 164 32.48 11.78 2.11
C THR A 164 32.41 11.50 3.61
N HIS A 165 31.31 11.85 4.25
CA HIS A 165 31.03 11.61 5.66
C HIS A 165 29.93 10.57 5.88
N SER A 166 29.74 9.67 4.91
CA SER A 166 28.74 8.62 5.02
C SER A 166 28.98 7.70 6.23
N ARG A 167 27.88 7.29 6.88
CA ARG A 167 27.88 6.36 8.01
C ARG A 167 27.12 5.11 7.65
N ILE A 168 27.60 3.98 8.17
CA ILE A 168 26.96 2.68 7.94
C ILE A 168 26.58 2.10 9.29
N TYR A 169 25.26 1.80 9.43
CA TYR A 169 24.73 1.11 10.59
C TYR A 169 24.33 -0.31 10.19
N ASN A 170 24.80 -1.28 10.94
CA ASN A 170 24.48 -2.68 10.70
C ASN A 170 23.26 -3.06 11.55
N GLY A 171 22.23 -3.52 10.90
CA GLY A 171 21.07 -4.13 11.54
C GLY A 171 21.26 -5.64 11.74
N PRO A 172 20.19 -6.36 12.10
CA PRO A 172 20.23 -7.80 12.31
C PRO A 172 20.37 -8.56 11.00
N THR A 173 20.76 -9.83 11.13
CA THR A 173 20.61 -10.82 10.06
C THR A 173 19.24 -11.45 10.17
N LEU A 174 18.47 -11.46 9.08
CA LEU A 174 17.15 -12.05 9.01
C LEU A 174 17.23 -13.55 8.74
N PHE A 175 16.45 -14.35 9.48
CA PHE A 175 16.48 -15.81 9.39
C PHE A 175 15.15 -16.34 8.83
N GLY A 176 15.23 -17.23 7.85
CA GLY A 176 14.07 -17.89 7.24
C GLY A 176 14.09 -17.84 5.72
N ASN A 177 13.16 -18.58 5.13
CA ASN A 177 12.98 -18.59 3.68
C ASN A 177 12.30 -17.29 3.24
N GLY A 178 12.80 -16.66 2.16
CA GLY A 178 12.23 -15.44 1.60
C GLY A 178 12.56 -14.17 2.38
N GLN A 179 13.37 -14.25 3.44
CA GLN A 179 13.75 -13.07 4.24
C GLN A 179 14.69 -12.10 3.50
N ASP A 180 15.30 -12.53 2.41
CA ASP A 180 15.99 -11.67 1.45
C ASP A 180 15.06 -10.71 0.71
N LEU A 181 13.76 -11.03 0.69
CA LEU A 181 12.69 -10.22 0.07
C LEU A 181 11.95 -9.33 1.07
N THR A 182 12.35 -9.31 2.34
CA THR A 182 11.73 -8.48 3.37
C THR A 182 12.12 -7.02 3.18
N PRO A 183 11.16 -6.09 3.00
CA PRO A 183 11.43 -4.66 3.00
C PRO A 183 11.90 -4.18 4.37
N VAL A 184 12.82 -3.23 4.37
CA VAL A 184 13.28 -2.51 5.57
C VAL A 184 12.91 -1.05 5.38
N THR A 185 12.06 -0.51 6.26
CA THR A 185 11.61 0.88 6.20
C THR A 185 11.93 1.58 7.51
N ALA A 186 11.88 2.90 7.54
CA ALA A 186 12.11 3.64 8.76
C ALA A 186 11.20 4.87 8.91
N VAL A 187 11.00 5.24 10.16
CA VAL A 187 10.35 6.48 10.59
C VAL A 187 11.32 7.22 11.53
N PHE A 188 11.34 8.53 11.42
CA PHE A 188 12.19 9.38 12.24
C PHE A 188 11.33 10.19 13.21
N LYS A 189 11.57 10.02 14.52
CA LYS A 189 10.79 10.65 15.60
C LYS A 189 11.59 10.61 16.88
N ASP A 190 11.48 11.63 17.73
CA ASP A 190 11.97 11.58 19.12
C ASP A 190 11.14 10.53 19.90
N VAL A 191 11.78 9.47 20.40
CA VAL A 191 11.14 8.42 21.18
C VAL A 191 11.58 8.34 22.62
N ASN A 192 12.63 9.10 23.00
CA ASN A 192 13.15 9.14 24.36
C ASN A 192 12.89 10.46 25.10
N GLY A 193 12.42 11.51 24.37
CA GLY A 193 12.09 12.82 24.93
C GLY A 193 13.31 13.69 25.17
N ASP A 194 14.38 13.55 24.35
CA ASP A 194 15.60 14.36 24.47
C ASP A 194 15.68 15.45 23.37
N ASP A 195 14.58 15.71 22.66
CA ASP A 195 14.44 16.66 21.56
C ASP A 195 15.36 16.37 20.36
N LYS A 196 15.87 15.16 20.25
CA LYS A 196 16.59 14.71 19.06
C LYS A 196 15.77 13.67 18.30
N ILE A 197 15.89 13.69 17.01
CA ILE A 197 15.14 12.79 16.15
C ILE A 197 15.84 11.42 16.08
N ASP A 198 15.19 10.41 16.65
CA ASP A 198 15.64 9.03 16.63
C ASP A 198 15.17 8.30 15.35
N MET A 199 15.77 7.15 15.08
CA MET A 199 15.43 6.33 13.92
C MET A 199 14.76 5.03 14.36
N ILE A 200 13.52 4.81 13.89
CA ILE A 200 12.72 3.62 14.15
C ILE A 200 12.69 2.79 12.87
N VAL A 201 13.31 1.64 12.86
CA VAL A 201 13.43 0.76 11.71
C VAL A 201 12.41 -0.36 11.80
N HIS A 202 11.58 -0.50 10.78
CA HIS A 202 10.55 -1.53 10.67
C HIS A 202 11.01 -2.64 9.72
N ILE A 203 10.96 -3.88 10.22
CA ILE A 203 11.32 -5.10 9.48
C ILE A 203 10.21 -6.11 9.73
N GLN A 204 9.23 -6.20 8.83
CA GLN A 204 8.00 -6.98 9.07
C GLN A 204 7.32 -6.58 10.41
N ASP A 205 7.18 -7.55 11.33
CA ASP A 205 6.57 -7.34 12.64
C ASP A 205 7.59 -6.92 13.71
N GLN A 206 8.86 -6.71 13.33
CA GLN A 206 9.93 -6.30 14.25
C GLN A 206 10.22 -4.81 14.11
N VAL A 207 10.49 -4.19 15.24
CA VAL A 207 10.90 -2.80 15.34
C VAL A 207 12.26 -2.72 16.01
N LEU A 208 13.19 -1.98 15.39
CA LEU A 208 14.49 -1.67 15.95
C LEU A 208 14.57 -0.16 16.15
N VAL A 209 15.05 0.25 17.31
CA VAL A 209 15.23 1.66 17.63
C VAL A 209 16.70 1.99 17.69
N PHE A 210 17.08 3.05 17.00
CA PHE A 210 18.38 3.66 17.09
C PHE A 210 18.22 5.07 17.66
N ILE A 211 18.89 5.31 18.77
CA ILE A 211 18.87 6.60 19.48
C ILE A 211 19.90 7.53 18.88
N ASN A 212 19.52 8.76 18.69
CA ASN A 212 20.38 9.83 18.21
C ASN A 212 21.21 10.41 19.36
N ASP A 213 22.53 10.24 19.36
CA ASP A 213 23.41 10.84 20.37
C ASP A 213 23.76 12.30 20.08
N GLY A 214 23.24 12.84 18.96
CA GLY A 214 23.54 14.20 18.46
C GLY A 214 24.64 14.24 17.40
N THR A 215 25.32 13.11 17.15
CA THR A 215 26.32 12.98 16.11
C THR A 215 26.10 11.79 15.21
N GLN A 216 25.53 10.71 15.76
CA GLN A 216 25.24 9.46 15.06
C GLN A 216 24.11 8.72 15.73
N PHE A 217 23.62 7.67 15.07
CA PHE A 217 22.65 6.75 15.64
C PHE A 217 23.34 5.60 16.37
N VAL A 218 22.84 5.26 17.56
CA VAL A 218 23.33 4.16 18.39
C VAL A 218 22.17 3.20 18.66
N PRO A 219 22.34 1.88 18.55
CA PRO A 219 21.28 0.93 18.91
C PRO A 219 20.79 1.15 20.33
N GLN A 220 19.46 1.10 20.52
CA GLN A 220 18.84 1.21 21.84
C GLN A 220 19.47 0.21 22.82
N GLN A 221 19.85 0.68 24.01
CA GLN A 221 20.41 -0.16 25.05
C GLN A 221 19.31 -0.87 25.84
N PRO A 222 19.55 -2.09 26.37
CA PRO A 222 18.61 -2.77 27.26
C PRO A 222 18.25 -1.91 28.47
N GLY A 223 16.95 -1.71 28.72
CA GLY A 223 16.44 -0.89 29.82
C GLY A 223 16.24 0.59 29.51
N GLN A 224 16.63 1.07 28.35
CA GLN A 224 16.31 2.41 27.89
C GLN A 224 14.83 2.51 27.51
N GLN A 225 14.09 3.41 28.14
CA GLN A 225 12.67 3.61 27.84
C GLN A 225 12.51 4.39 26.54
N VAL A 226 11.65 3.90 25.68
CA VAL A 226 11.25 4.55 24.44
C VAL A 226 9.75 4.49 24.29
N HIS A 227 9.16 5.51 23.67
CA HIS A 227 7.73 5.62 23.38
C HIS A 227 7.53 5.58 21.86
N ILE A 228 7.16 4.42 21.35
CA ILE A 228 6.95 4.15 19.91
C ILE A 228 5.49 4.37 19.53
#